data_ac3869ff642b5adb4476a7e2ae6f462a
#
_entry.id   ac3869ff642b5adb4476a7e2ae6f462a
#
_cell.length_a   1.000
_cell.length_b   1.000
_cell.length_c   1.000
_cell.angle_alpha   90.00
_cell.angle_beta   90.00
_cell.angle_gamma   90.00
#
_symmetry.space_group_name_H-M   'P 1'
#
loop_
_entity.id
_entity.type
_entity.pdbx_description
1 polymer ?
#
loop_
_entity_poly.entity_id
_entity_poly.type
_entity_poly.pdbx_seq_one_letter_code
_entity_poly.pdbx_strand_id
1 'polypeptide(L)'
;RQMCIRDSVKSVIVPTTGDLRGIEASAILGAVAGRADRELEVLSCVQPEDVEQTRRLLESGMCKTELLRSDSCLHIRITAESEAHTAMVEIRDEHTRIIRVERDSEPLYTAQPDEQKDCADYQSLNVADIYAFARTVQIEEVQEILDRQITYNLKIAEEGLAHCYGASVGVTLLKSYGDDIKNVARAFPAAGSDARMSGCVLPVVINSGSGNQGM
;
A
#
# COMPACT_ATOMS: atom_id res chain seq x y z
N ARG A 1 9.11 6.55 -12.96
CA ARG A 1 8.30 5.56 -12.24
C ARG A 1 8.98 4.98 -11.00
N GLN A 2 10.27 4.64 -11.08
CA GLN A 2 11.03 4.12 -9.92
C GLN A 2 11.22 5.15 -8.79
N MET A 3 11.36 6.44 -9.09
CA MET A 3 11.55 7.47 -8.07
C MET A 3 10.31 7.65 -7.15
N CYS A 4 9.11 7.66 -7.70
CA CYS A 4 7.88 7.85 -6.91
C CYS A 4 7.63 6.75 -5.88
N ILE A 5 7.88 5.48 -6.22
CA ILE A 5 7.69 4.35 -5.31
C ILE A 5 8.74 4.38 -4.19
N ARG A 6 9.98 4.73 -4.52
CA ARG A 6 11.10 4.77 -3.58
C ARG A 6 10.93 5.85 -2.50
N ASP A 7 10.46 7.03 -2.89
CA ASP A 7 10.26 8.14 -1.96
C ASP A 7 8.99 7.96 -1.13
N SER A 8 7.92 7.39 -1.69
CA SER A 8 6.70 7.07 -0.97
C SER A 8 6.95 6.09 0.19
N VAL A 9 7.65 4.99 -0.05
CA VAL A 9 7.91 3.96 0.98
C VAL A 9 8.74 4.51 2.14
N LYS A 10 9.65 5.46 1.89
CA LYS A 10 10.50 6.06 2.93
C LYS A 10 9.78 7.09 3.79
N SER A 11 8.79 7.78 3.25
CA SER A 11 8.15 8.94 3.88
C SER A 11 6.75 8.68 4.41
N VAL A 12 6.11 7.61 3.98
CA VAL A 12 4.76 7.24 4.43
C VAL A 12 4.79 6.82 5.89
N ILE A 13 3.85 7.33 6.66
CA ILE A 13 3.62 6.87 8.03
C ILE A 13 3.05 5.45 7.98
N VAL A 14 3.63 4.58 8.78
CA VAL A 14 3.11 3.21 8.96
C VAL A 14 1.74 3.32 9.64
N PRO A 15 0.68 2.73 9.06
CA PRO A 15 -0.66 2.82 9.63
C PRO A 15 -0.69 2.43 11.11
N THR A 16 -1.55 3.07 11.89
CA THR A 16 -1.77 2.86 13.33
C THR A 16 -0.64 3.31 14.26
N THR A 17 0.50 3.78 13.73
CA THR A 17 1.66 4.17 14.57
C THR A 17 1.74 5.64 14.92
N GLY A 18 1.01 6.49 14.22
CA GLY A 18 1.01 7.95 14.38
C GLY A 18 2.22 8.65 13.74
N ASP A 19 3.43 8.12 13.85
CA ASP A 19 4.65 8.81 13.42
C ASP A 19 5.76 7.91 12.85
N LEU A 20 5.72 6.60 13.05
CA LEU A 20 6.75 5.70 12.55
C LEU A 20 6.74 5.63 11.02
N ARG A 21 7.92 5.68 10.42
CA ARG A 21 8.09 5.76 8.97
C ARG A 21 9.15 4.77 8.48
N GLY A 22 9.00 4.37 7.24
CA GLY A 22 10.02 3.63 6.52
C GLY A 22 9.87 2.11 6.56
N ILE A 23 10.75 1.47 5.84
CA ILE A 23 10.72 0.01 5.62
C ILE A 23 11.06 -0.73 6.92
N GLU A 24 12.06 -0.24 7.66
CA GLU A 24 12.52 -0.83 8.91
C GLU A 24 11.40 -0.83 9.96
N ALA A 25 10.70 0.30 10.11
CA ALA A 25 9.57 0.41 11.02
C ALA A 25 8.43 -0.55 10.66
N SER A 26 8.12 -0.67 9.36
CA SER A 26 7.11 -1.61 8.86
C SER A 26 7.49 -3.07 9.11
N ALA A 27 8.76 -3.42 8.88
CA ALA A 27 9.25 -4.78 9.08
C ALA A 27 9.24 -5.18 10.57
N ILE A 28 9.73 -4.30 11.44
CA ILE A 28 9.74 -4.54 12.89
C ILE A 28 8.31 -4.64 13.42
N LEU A 29 7.43 -3.71 13.07
CA LEU A 29 6.03 -3.72 13.53
C LEU A 29 5.30 -4.98 13.05
N GLY A 30 5.54 -5.41 11.82
CA GLY A 30 5.02 -6.67 11.29
C GLY A 30 5.49 -7.89 12.08
N ALA A 31 6.73 -7.89 12.57
CA ALA A 31 7.27 -8.97 13.41
C ALA A 31 6.72 -8.92 14.86
N VAL A 32 6.47 -7.71 15.41
CA VAL A 32 5.98 -7.51 16.79
C VAL A 32 4.48 -7.81 16.89
N ALA A 33 3.68 -7.27 15.99
CA ALA A 33 2.22 -7.24 16.12
C ALA A 33 1.47 -7.68 14.86
N GLY A 34 2.18 -8.10 13.81
CA GLY A 34 1.56 -8.49 12.54
C GLY A 34 0.68 -9.74 12.67
N ARG A 35 -0.53 -9.66 12.10
CA ARG A 35 -1.50 -10.74 12.03
C ARG A 35 -1.57 -11.25 10.59
N ALA A 36 -0.79 -12.28 10.28
CA ALA A 36 -0.68 -12.85 8.93
C ALA A 36 -2.03 -13.33 8.36
N ASP A 37 -2.95 -13.74 9.22
CA ASP A 37 -4.32 -14.12 8.87
C ASP A 37 -5.18 -12.96 8.34
N ARG A 38 -4.73 -11.72 8.49
CA ARG A 38 -5.37 -10.51 7.99
C ARG A 38 -4.84 -10.04 6.64
N GLU A 39 -3.90 -10.75 6.04
CA GLU A 39 -3.33 -10.42 4.72
C GLU A 39 -2.89 -8.96 4.60
N LEU A 40 -3.55 -8.15 3.74
CA LEU A 40 -3.22 -6.73 3.55
C LEU A 40 -3.61 -5.84 4.75
N GLU A 41 -4.43 -6.33 5.67
CA GLU A 41 -4.80 -5.64 6.91
C GLU A 41 -3.97 -6.14 8.12
N VAL A 42 -2.78 -6.65 7.88
CA VAL A 42 -1.86 -7.27 8.86
C VAL A 42 -1.62 -6.41 10.11
N LEU A 43 -1.72 -5.08 10.02
CA LEU A 43 -1.52 -4.13 11.12
C LEU A 43 -2.81 -3.62 11.77
N SER A 44 -3.98 -4.18 11.42
CA SER A 44 -5.28 -3.67 11.91
C SER A 44 -5.49 -3.81 13.44
N CYS A 45 -4.72 -4.68 14.10
CA CYS A 45 -4.85 -4.98 15.52
C CYS A 45 -3.70 -4.42 16.38
N VAL A 46 -2.86 -3.55 15.83
CA VAL A 46 -1.71 -2.95 16.54
C VAL A 46 -2.18 -2.13 17.74
N GLN A 47 -1.52 -2.33 18.89
CA GLN A 47 -1.77 -1.62 20.12
C GLN A 47 -0.67 -0.59 20.41
N PRO A 48 -0.91 0.42 21.26
CA PRO A 48 0.11 1.42 21.60
C PRO A 48 1.40 0.82 22.16
N GLU A 49 1.32 -0.29 22.89
CA GLU A 49 2.46 -1.01 23.45
C GLU A 49 3.36 -1.61 22.34
N ASP A 50 2.75 -2.11 21.27
CA ASP A 50 3.46 -2.65 20.11
C ASP A 50 4.24 -1.55 19.37
N VAL A 51 3.64 -0.36 19.27
CA VAL A 51 4.28 0.82 18.69
C VAL A 51 5.50 1.23 19.49
N GLU A 52 5.37 1.26 20.82
CA GLU A 52 6.48 1.61 21.71
C GLU A 52 7.60 0.56 21.67
N GLN A 53 7.24 -0.72 21.63
CA GLN A 53 8.22 -1.79 21.44
C GLN A 53 8.93 -1.67 20.09
N THR A 54 8.19 -1.40 19.02
CA THR A 54 8.75 -1.18 17.68
C THR A 54 9.74 -0.01 17.68
N ARG A 55 9.42 1.09 18.37
CA ARG A 55 10.30 2.27 18.50
C ARG A 55 11.63 1.89 19.15
N ARG A 56 11.61 1.17 20.27
CA ARG A 56 12.82 0.70 20.96
C ARG A 56 13.68 -0.21 20.07
N LEU A 57 13.04 -1.13 19.36
CA LEU A 57 13.75 -2.04 18.45
C LEU A 57 14.36 -1.28 17.25
N LEU A 58 13.66 -0.27 16.75
CA LEU A 58 14.15 0.59 15.67
C LEU A 58 15.39 1.38 16.10
N GLU A 59 15.34 1.97 17.32
CA GLU A 59 16.46 2.71 17.92
C GLU A 59 17.68 1.81 18.17
N SER A 60 17.47 0.53 18.44
CA SER A 60 18.57 -0.43 18.63
C SER A 60 19.32 -0.77 17.32
N GLY A 61 18.78 -0.38 16.17
CA GLY A 61 19.37 -0.64 14.86
C GLY A 61 19.38 -2.11 14.45
N MET A 62 18.49 -2.93 15.01
CA MET A 62 18.46 -4.37 14.75
C MET A 62 17.92 -4.72 13.36
N CYS A 63 17.20 -3.82 12.71
CA CYS A 63 16.71 -4.03 11.34
C CYS A 63 17.63 -3.33 10.34
N LYS A 64 17.99 -4.04 9.28
CA LYS A 64 18.78 -3.51 8.16
C LYS A 64 18.03 -3.70 6.87
N THR A 65 18.06 -2.68 6.03
CA THR A 65 17.40 -2.70 4.72
C THR A 65 18.45 -2.66 3.63
N GLU A 66 18.38 -3.60 2.71
CA GLU A 66 19.27 -3.68 1.55
C GLU A 66 18.47 -3.67 0.24
N LEU A 67 19.06 -3.16 -0.83
CA LEU A 67 18.45 -3.18 -2.15
C LEU A 67 18.58 -4.57 -2.78
N LEU A 68 17.49 -5.28 -2.90
CA LEU A 68 17.41 -6.51 -3.66
C LEU A 68 17.42 -6.21 -5.17
N ARG A 69 18.40 -6.73 -5.90
CA ARG A 69 18.42 -6.64 -7.37
C ARG A 69 17.50 -7.71 -7.94
N SER A 70 16.50 -7.30 -8.68
CA SER A 70 15.48 -8.18 -9.28
C SER A 70 15.00 -7.58 -10.60
N ASP A 71 14.54 -8.41 -11.48
CA ASP A 71 13.82 -8.09 -12.73
C ASP A 71 12.32 -7.79 -12.47
N SER A 72 11.81 -8.16 -11.28
CA SER A 72 10.43 -7.87 -10.87
C SER A 72 10.24 -6.42 -10.42
N CYS A 73 9.07 -5.86 -10.70
CA CYS A 73 8.67 -4.53 -10.23
C CYS A 73 8.42 -4.48 -8.72
N LEU A 74 8.03 -5.59 -8.11
CA LEU A 74 7.85 -5.77 -6.67
C LEU A 74 8.56 -7.04 -6.24
N HIS A 75 9.56 -6.92 -5.39
CA HIS A 75 10.27 -8.05 -4.82
C HIS A 75 10.70 -7.70 -3.40
N ILE A 76 10.15 -8.40 -2.43
CA ILE A 76 10.40 -8.19 -1.01
C ILE A 76 10.88 -9.51 -0.42
N ARG A 77 12.02 -9.47 0.26
CA ARG A 77 12.51 -10.60 1.08
C ARG A 77 12.72 -10.09 2.49
N ILE A 78 12.13 -10.77 3.44
CA ILE A 78 12.30 -10.48 4.87
C ILE A 78 12.91 -11.71 5.52
N THR A 79 14.01 -11.50 6.24
CA THR A 79 14.64 -12.53 7.07
C THR A 79 14.61 -12.06 8.51
N ALA A 80 14.10 -12.90 9.39
CA ALA A 80 14.13 -12.70 10.83
C ALA A 80 15.04 -13.76 11.47
N GLU A 81 15.96 -13.32 12.33
CA GLU A 81 16.94 -14.16 12.98
C GLU A 81 16.82 -14.02 14.51
N SER A 82 16.88 -15.13 15.19
CA SER A 82 17.00 -15.23 16.64
C SER A 82 18.23 -16.07 16.99
N GLU A 83 18.55 -16.20 18.28
CA GLU A 83 19.69 -17.04 18.72
C GLU A 83 19.55 -18.51 18.27
N ALA A 84 18.33 -19.01 18.10
CA ALA A 84 18.07 -20.42 17.84
C ALA A 84 17.46 -20.69 16.45
N HIS A 85 16.85 -19.68 15.82
CA HIS A 85 16.04 -19.90 14.63
C HIS A 85 16.16 -18.77 13.61
N THR A 86 16.06 -19.13 12.34
CA THR A 86 15.97 -18.21 11.21
C THR A 86 14.66 -18.44 10.46
N ALA A 87 13.97 -17.39 10.10
CA ALA A 87 12.78 -17.46 9.25
C ALA A 87 12.89 -16.49 8.08
N MET A 88 12.45 -16.91 6.91
CA MET A 88 12.46 -16.09 5.70
C MET A 88 11.13 -16.18 4.96
N VAL A 89 10.66 -15.04 4.49
CA VAL A 89 9.50 -14.92 3.60
C VAL A 89 9.86 -14.08 2.39
N GLU A 90 9.45 -14.52 1.22
CA GLU A 90 9.70 -13.84 -0.05
C GLU A 90 8.39 -13.63 -0.81
N ILE A 91 8.13 -12.36 -1.19
CA ILE A 91 6.96 -11.91 -1.95
C ILE A 91 7.45 -11.35 -3.28
N ARG A 92 6.79 -11.70 -4.38
CA ARG A 92 7.21 -11.25 -5.70
C ARG A 92 6.01 -10.97 -6.61
N ASP A 93 6.14 -9.94 -7.44
CA ASP A 93 5.23 -9.47 -8.48
C ASP A 93 3.93 -8.86 -7.95
N GLU A 94 3.22 -9.53 -7.05
CA GLU A 94 1.97 -9.05 -6.42
C GLU A 94 2.14 -8.97 -4.89
N HIS A 95 1.40 -8.06 -4.24
CA HIS A 95 1.53 -7.80 -2.79
C HIS A 95 1.18 -9.00 -1.89
N THR A 96 0.36 -9.91 -2.38
CA THR A 96 -0.09 -11.11 -1.65
C THR A 96 0.57 -12.40 -2.15
N ARG A 97 1.40 -12.31 -3.19
CA ARG A 97 2.05 -13.48 -3.79
C ARG A 97 3.30 -13.87 -3.03
N ILE A 98 3.15 -14.70 -2.02
CA ILE A 98 4.27 -15.35 -1.34
C ILE A 98 4.82 -16.43 -2.27
N ILE A 99 6.10 -16.35 -2.60
CA ILE A 99 6.78 -17.33 -3.46
C ILE A 99 7.65 -18.29 -2.67
N ARG A 100 8.06 -17.94 -1.46
CA ARG A 100 8.90 -18.79 -0.63
C ARG A 100 8.73 -18.47 0.85
N VAL A 101 8.66 -19.51 1.67
CA VAL A 101 8.70 -19.44 3.13
C VAL A 101 9.71 -20.47 3.61
N GLU A 102 10.65 -20.07 4.45
CA GLU A 102 11.67 -20.95 5.03
C GLU A 102 11.72 -20.81 6.54
N ARG A 103 12.11 -21.87 7.19
CA ARG A 103 12.52 -21.88 8.59
C ARG A 103 13.78 -22.72 8.75
N ASP A 104 14.78 -22.13 9.39
CA ASP A 104 16.10 -22.77 9.62
C ASP A 104 16.75 -23.31 8.34
N SER A 105 16.58 -22.57 7.23
CA SER A 105 17.00 -22.93 5.87
C SER A 105 16.22 -24.09 5.24
N GLU A 106 15.19 -24.62 5.90
CA GLU A 106 14.32 -25.63 5.32
C GLU A 106 13.09 -24.92 4.66
N PRO A 107 12.79 -25.23 3.40
CA PRO A 107 11.65 -24.64 2.72
C PRO A 107 10.33 -25.24 3.26
N LEU A 108 9.53 -24.41 3.92
CA LEU A 108 8.16 -24.80 4.35
C LEU A 108 7.16 -24.64 3.20
N TYR A 109 7.42 -23.68 2.32
CA TYR A 109 6.59 -23.42 1.14
C TYR A 109 7.46 -22.87 0.01
N THR A 110 7.25 -23.37 -1.18
CA THR A 110 7.79 -22.82 -2.42
C THR A 110 6.65 -22.81 -3.44
N ALA A 111 6.33 -21.65 -3.96
CA ALA A 111 5.36 -21.53 -5.03
C ALA A 111 5.84 -22.33 -6.24
N GLN A 112 4.95 -23.13 -6.82
CA GLN A 112 5.24 -23.75 -8.10
C GLN A 112 5.42 -22.65 -9.15
N PRO A 113 6.30 -22.86 -10.15
CA PRO A 113 6.35 -21.96 -11.30
C PRO A 113 4.92 -21.85 -11.82
N ASP A 114 4.38 -20.63 -11.84
CA ASP A 114 3.07 -20.44 -12.45
C ASP A 114 3.10 -21.03 -13.84
N GLU A 115 2.31 -22.07 -14.04
CA GLU A 115 1.83 -22.38 -15.37
C GLU A 115 1.10 -21.12 -15.80
N GLN A 116 1.77 -20.34 -16.64
CA GLN A 116 1.33 -19.10 -17.26
C GLN A 116 -0.08 -18.65 -16.79
N LYS A 117 -0.14 -17.96 -15.64
CA LYS A 117 -1.26 -17.03 -15.50
C LYS A 117 -1.22 -16.18 -16.75
N ASP A 118 -2.32 -16.13 -17.47
CA ASP A 118 -2.52 -15.18 -18.57
C ASP A 118 -2.11 -13.80 -18.06
N CYS A 119 -0.83 -13.50 -18.21
CA CYS A 119 -0.34 -12.16 -17.94
C CYS A 119 -1.09 -11.28 -18.91
N ALA A 120 -1.96 -10.42 -18.39
CA ALA A 120 -2.66 -9.47 -19.23
C ALA A 120 -1.64 -8.86 -20.19
N ASP A 121 -1.84 -9.07 -21.48
CA ASP A 121 -0.93 -8.54 -22.50
C ASP A 121 -1.10 -7.02 -22.58
N TYR A 122 -0.34 -6.33 -21.74
CA TYR A 122 -0.34 -4.87 -21.74
C TYR A 122 0.14 -4.25 -23.06
N GLN A 123 0.78 -5.05 -23.94
CA GLN A 123 1.20 -4.56 -25.25
C GLN A 123 0.02 -4.45 -26.22
N SER A 124 -1.03 -5.21 -25.98
CA SER A 124 -2.27 -5.11 -26.76
C SER A 124 -3.12 -3.88 -26.39
N LEU A 125 -2.87 -3.26 -25.22
CA LEU A 125 -3.63 -2.09 -24.77
C LEU A 125 -3.30 -0.86 -25.63
N ASN A 126 -4.33 -0.30 -26.27
CA ASN A 126 -4.27 0.96 -26.98
C ASN A 126 -5.48 1.85 -26.63
N VAL A 127 -5.35 3.14 -26.84
CA VAL A 127 -6.38 4.12 -26.45
C VAL A 127 -7.70 3.89 -27.19
N ALA A 128 -7.66 3.44 -28.44
CA ALA A 128 -8.87 3.22 -29.23
C ALA A 128 -9.70 2.06 -28.66
N ASP A 129 -9.05 0.96 -28.30
CA ASP A 129 -9.75 -0.21 -27.73
C ASP A 129 -10.23 0.05 -26.31
N ILE A 130 -9.45 0.78 -25.48
CA ILE A 130 -9.87 1.22 -24.15
C ILE A 130 -11.13 2.12 -24.26
N TYR A 131 -11.13 3.04 -25.21
CA TYR A 131 -12.29 3.91 -25.44
C TYR A 131 -13.50 3.13 -25.97
N ALA A 132 -13.29 2.21 -26.90
CA ALA A 132 -14.35 1.33 -27.41
C ALA A 132 -14.95 0.49 -26.28
N PHE A 133 -14.12 -0.14 -25.44
CA PHE A 133 -14.56 -0.89 -24.27
C PHE A 133 -15.39 -0.01 -23.33
N ALA A 134 -14.90 1.17 -22.98
CA ALA A 134 -15.59 2.10 -22.07
C ALA A 134 -16.97 2.53 -22.58
N ARG A 135 -17.19 2.50 -23.91
CA ARG A 135 -18.48 2.81 -24.52
C ARG A 135 -19.45 1.64 -24.65
N THR A 136 -18.93 0.42 -24.65
CA THR A 136 -19.72 -0.79 -24.93
C THR A 136 -19.91 -1.70 -23.73
N VAL A 137 -19.06 -1.58 -22.71
CA VAL A 137 -19.16 -2.35 -21.46
C VAL A 137 -20.51 -2.12 -20.79
N GLN A 138 -21.15 -3.17 -20.35
CA GLN A 138 -22.38 -3.05 -19.56
C GLN A 138 -21.99 -2.66 -18.14
N ILE A 139 -22.79 -1.75 -17.56
CA ILE A 139 -22.49 -1.22 -16.21
C ILE A 139 -22.41 -2.35 -15.19
N GLU A 140 -23.26 -3.34 -15.29
CA GLU A 140 -23.34 -4.51 -14.41
C GLU A 140 -22.02 -5.31 -14.35
N GLU A 141 -21.26 -5.33 -15.45
CA GLU A 141 -19.98 -6.05 -15.53
C GLU A 141 -18.86 -5.37 -14.73
N VAL A 142 -18.94 -4.07 -14.53
CA VAL A 142 -17.91 -3.25 -13.87
C VAL A 142 -18.38 -2.58 -12.59
N GLN A 143 -19.67 -2.63 -12.29
CA GLN A 143 -20.33 -1.89 -11.22
C GLN A 143 -19.68 -2.19 -9.86
N GLU A 144 -19.46 -3.44 -9.52
CA GLU A 144 -18.88 -3.82 -8.21
C GLU A 144 -17.51 -3.17 -7.98
N ILE A 145 -16.66 -3.16 -9.02
CA ILE A 145 -15.32 -2.58 -8.94
C ILE A 145 -15.41 -1.06 -8.81
N LEU A 146 -16.26 -0.41 -9.62
CA LEU A 146 -16.43 1.03 -9.61
C LEU A 146 -17.07 1.52 -8.31
N ASP A 147 -18.11 0.87 -7.83
CA ASP A 147 -18.78 1.22 -6.57
C ASP A 147 -17.82 1.10 -5.39
N ARG A 148 -17.00 0.06 -5.36
CA ARG A 148 -15.95 -0.12 -4.34
C ARG A 148 -14.92 1.00 -4.41
N GLN A 149 -14.43 1.33 -5.61
CA GLN A 149 -13.47 2.41 -5.82
C GLN A 149 -14.02 3.76 -5.36
N ILE A 150 -15.22 4.10 -5.81
CA ILE A 150 -15.88 5.36 -5.46
C ILE A 150 -16.10 5.44 -3.94
N THR A 151 -16.68 4.40 -3.35
CA THR A 151 -17.04 4.38 -1.93
C THR A 151 -15.80 4.51 -1.03
N TYR A 152 -14.75 3.74 -1.30
CA TYR A 152 -13.56 3.73 -0.44
C TYR A 152 -12.75 5.01 -0.60
N ASN A 153 -12.55 5.46 -1.84
CA ASN A 153 -11.72 6.62 -2.10
C ASN A 153 -12.43 7.93 -1.70
N LEU A 154 -13.75 7.97 -1.83
CA LEU A 154 -14.53 9.11 -1.31
C LEU A 154 -14.45 9.19 0.22
N LYS A 155 -14.59 8.06 0.90
CA LYS A 155 -14.54 7.99 2.37
C LYS A 155 -13.22 8.51 2.95
N ILE A 156 -12.09 8.12 2.37
CA ILE A 156 -10.80 8.64 2.84
C ILE A 156 -10.57 10.09 2.44
N ALA A 157 -11.15 10.56 1.33
CA ALA A 157 -11.11 11.98 0.95
C ALA A 157 -11.91 12.84 1.94
N GLU A 158 -13.10 12.41 2.34
CA GLU A 158 -13.92 13.05 3.36
C GLU A 158 -13.19 13.09 4.72
N GLU A 159 -12.57 11.98 5.12
CA GLU A 159 -11.73 11.91 6.32
C GLU A 159 -10.58 12.93 6.26
N GLY A 160 -9.90 13.04 5.11
CA GLY A 160 -8.83 14.00 4.89
C GLY A 160 -9.29 15.46 4.87
N LEU A 161 -10.57 15.73 4.54
CA LEU A 161 -11.16 17.07 4.65
C LEU A 161 -11.61 17.40 6.08
N ALA A 162 -12.03 16.40 6.85
CA ALA A 162 -12.53 16.57 8.19
C ALA A 162 -11.42 16.73 9.24
N HIS A 163 -10.26 16.13 9.02
CA HIS A 163 -9.16 16.07 9.95
C HIS A 163 -7.85 16.61 9.35
N CYS A 164 -6.89 16.98 10.22
CA CYS A 164 -5.59 17.47 9.79
C CYS A 164 -4.66 16.32 9.42
N TYR A 165 -4.41 16.17 8.12
CA TYR A 165 -3.45 15.22 7.58
C TYR A 165 -2.43 15.93 6.68
N GLY A 166 -1.17 15.54 6.79
CA GLY A 166 -0.10 16.04 5.93
C GLY A 166 -0.06 17.56 5.85
N ALA A 167 -0.05 18.09 4.64
CA ALA A 167 -0.08 19.54 4.38
C ALA A 167 -1.49 20.13 4.33
N SER A 168 -2.54 19.31 4.51
CA SER A 168 -3.96 19.72 4.42
C SER A 168 -4.29 20.48 3.13
N VAL A 169 -3.76 20.00 2.02
CA VAL A 169 -3.86 20.68 0.70
C VAL A 169 -5.31 20.84 0.28
N GLY A 170 -6.14 19.79 0.43
CA GLY A 170 -7.56 19.83 0.06
C GLY A 170 -8.33 20.89 0.84
N VAL A 171 -8.14 20.93 2.16
CA VAL A 171 -8.76 21.93 3.05
C VAL A 171 -8.32 23.35 2.68
N THR A 172 -7.02 23.53 2.40
CA THR A 172 -6.46 24.83 1.99
C THR A 172 -7.03 25.30 0.67
N LEU A 173 -7.19 24.41 -0.31
CA LEU A 173 -7.80 24.72 -1.59
C LEU A 173 -9.23 25.23 -1.42
N LEU A 174 -10.09 24.54 -0.65
CA LEU A 174 -11.46 24.95 -0.43
C LEU A 174 -11.56 26.28 0.32
N LYS A 175 -10.72 26.49 1.35
CA LYS A 175 -10.69 27.74 2.09
C LYS A 175 -10.24 28.94 1.24
N SER A 176 -9.27 28.72 0.34
CA SER A 176 -8.69 29.82 -0.45
C SER A 176 -9.46 30.16 -1.71
N TYR A 177 -10.11 29.16 -2.33
CA TYR A 177 -10.72 29.32 -3.65
C TYR A 177 -12.22 29.04 -3.68
N GLY A 178 -12.81 28.63 -2.55
CA GLY A 178 -14.23 28.28 -2.46
C GLY A 178 -14.53 26.85 -2.93
N ASP A 179 -15.81 26.50 -2.89
CA ASP A 179 -16.35 25.15 -3.07
C ASP A 179 -16.99 24.93 -4.45
N ASP A 180 -16.58 25.68 -5.46
CA ASP A 180 -17.04 25.39 -6.81
C ASP A 180 -16.59 23.98 -7.26
N ILE A 181 -17.27 23.41 -8.25
CA ILE A 181 -17.05 22.04 -8.68
C ILE A 181 -15.60 21.74 -9.09
N LYS A 182 -14.89 22.74 -9.62
CA LYS A 182 -13.48 22.57 -10.04
C LYS A 182 -12.56 22.48 -8.82
N ASN A 183 -12.84 23.30 -7.82
CA ASN A 183 -12.07 23.31 -6.59
C ASN A 183 -12.36 22.05 -5.75
N VAL A 184 -13.61 21.63 -5.67
CA VAL A 184 -14.00 20.35 -5.03
C VAL A 184 -13.30 19.17 -5.71
N ALA A 185 -13.33 19.11 -7.05
CA ALA A 185 -12.69 18.04 -7.82
C ALA A 185 -11.15 17.97 -7.64
N ARG A 186 -10.51 19.05 -7.19
CA ARG A 186 -9.08 19.08 -6.83
C ARG A 186 -8.85 18.81 -5.36
N ALA A 187 -9.73 19.30 -4.50
CA ALA A 187 -9.57 19.23 -3.05
C ALA A 187 -9.77 17.81 -2.52
N PHE A 188 -10.75 17.07 -3.03
CA PHE A 188 -11.04 15.71 -2.56
C PHE A 188 -9.85 14.75 -2.78
N PRO A 189 -9.31 14.57 -4.00
CA PRO A 189 -8.16 13.69 -4.18
C PRO A 189 -6.91 14.17 -3.45
N ALA A 190 -6.71 15.47 -3.29
CA ALA A 190 -5.61 16.00 -2.50
C ALA A 190 -5.74 15.64 -1.01
N ALA A 191 -6.94 15.79 -0.44
CA ALA A 191 -7.22 15.44 0.95
C ALA A 191 -7.09 13.93 1.20
N GLY A 192 -7.62 13.11 0.29
CA GLY A 192 -7.49 11.65 0.37
C GLY A 192 -6.04 11.20 0.28
N SER A 193 -5.25 11.83 -0.58
CA SER A 193 -3.81 11.57 -0.68
C SER A 193 -3.07 12.00 0.59
N ASP A 194 -3.37 13.16 1.16
CA ASP A 194 -2.81 13.62 2.44
C ASP A 194 -3.12 12.63 3.56
N ALA A 195 -4.38 12.21 3.69
CA ALA A 195 -4.79 11.24 4.71
C ALA A 195 -4.06 9.90 4.53
N ARG A 196 -4.06 9.35 3.32
CA ARG A 196 -3.38 8.09 3.00
C ARG A 196 -1.89 8.12 3.33
N MET A 197 -1.19 9.17 2.90
CA MET A 197 0.25 9.30 3.10
C MET A 197 0.62 9.62 4.54
N SER A 198 -0.33 10.04 5.34
CA SER A 198 -0.17 10.33 6.78
C SER A 198 -0.64 9.19 7.69
N GLY A 199 -0.83 7.99 7.14
CA GLY A 199 -1.11 6.78 7.94
C GLY A 199 -2.57 6.57 8.31
N CYS A 200 -3.53 7.22 7.62
CA CYS A 200 -4.94 6.91 7.77
C CYS A 200 -5.19 5.43 7.44
N VAL A 201 -5.94 4.76 8.31
CA VAL A 201 -6.20 3.31 8.20
C VAL A 201 -7.33 2.94 7.23
N LEU A 202 -8.02 3.93 6.67
CA LEU A 202 -9.09 3.65 5.72
C LEU A 202 -8.55 3.05 4.43
N PRO A 203 -9.21 2.02 3.89
CA PRO A 203 -8.78 1.37 2.66
C PRO A 203 -8.95 2.28 1.45
N VAL A 204 -8.09 2.08 0.45
CA VAL A 204 -8.17 2.75 -0.85
C VAL A 204 -8.13 1.72 -1.97
N VAL A 205 -8.87 1.99 -3.03
CA VAL A 205 -8.74 1.23 -4.28
C VAL A 205 -7.73 1.94 -5.19
N ILE A 206 -6.70 1.21 -5.54
CA ILE A 206 -5.60 1.73 -6.37
C ILE A 206 -5.99 1.73 -7.85
N ASN A 207 -5.38 2.61 -8.61
CA ASN A 207 -5.45 2.61 -10.06
C ASN A 207 -4.03 2.57 -10.64
N SER A 208 -3.81 1.72 -11.63
CA SER A 208 -2.50 1.54 -12.30
C SER A 208 -1.33 1.33 -11.31
N GLY A 209 -1.56 0.60 -10.22
CA GLY A 209 -0.57 0.33 -9.18
C GLY A 209 -0.24 1.51 -8.27
N SER A 210 -1.06 2.56 -8.27
CA SER A 210 -0.90 3.74 -7.40
C SER A 210 -2.20 4.10 -6.71
N GLY A 211 -2.15 4.20 -5.35
CA GLY A 211 -3.29 4.65 -4.56
C GLY A 211 -3.65 6.11 -4.83
N ASN A 212 -2.66 6.98 -5.01
CA ASN A 212 -2.89 8.40 -5.30
C ASN A 212 -3.49 8.63 -6.70
N GLN A 213 -3.32 7.69 -7.63
CA GLN A 213 -4.04 7.73 -8.93
C GLN A 213 -5.46 7.20 -8.83
N GLY A 214 -5.79 6.44 -7.80
CA GLY A 214 -7.14 5.95 -7.54
C GLY A 214 -8.05 7.01 -6.93
N MET A 215 -7.44 8.00 -6.26
CA MET A 215 -8.13 9.15 -5.68
C MET A 215 -8.62 10.09 -6.77
#